data_51ed2944886b01f75ed8795c0718b444
#
_entry.id   51ed2944886b01f75ed8795c0718b444
#
_cell.length_a   1.000
_cell.length_b   1.000
_cell.length_c   1.000
_cell.angle_alpha   90.00
_cell.angle_beta   90.00
_cell.angle_gamma   90.00
#
_symmetry.space_group_name_H-M   'P 1'
#
loop_
_entity.id
_entity.type
_entity.pdbx_description
1 polymer ?
#
loop_
_entity_poly.entity_id
_entity_poly.type
_entity_poly.pdbx_seq_one_letter_code
_entity_poly.pdbx_strand_id
1 'polypeptide(L)'
;MNQINKAYYEIMTQGDKTGQPFTFPIPTVNITEDFDWYGENTDVLFENTAKIGSSYFQNFIGSQYEKDENGNLVANEKAYKPGHVRSMCCRLQLDLRELLKRGGGLFGSAEMTGSIGVVTINMARLGYLYKNDINGLLFRLEELMELAKSTLEKKRVFVQDMYERGLYPYTKRYLPNFNNHFSTIGVNGMNEMVKNYFHNESDKHNIENIDLASSVGNKFCVDILDFMRDKMIKFQEETGNLYNLEATPAEGTTYRFAKEDKKRYKDIIQAGKEKNIYYTNSSQLPVDYTNDPFEALTLQDELQCKYTGGTVLHLYMNEKISSIDTCRKFVKNTITNFKLPYITVTPLFSVCDIHGYLTGEHEYCPKCDEEILKKEINNDKETRIA
;
A
#
# COMPACT_ATOMS: atom_id res chain seq x y z
N MET A 1 -22.77 13.74 -11.90
CA MET A 1 -21.69 12.89 -11.36
C MET A 1 -21.54 11.59 -12.15
N ASN A 2 -22.61 10.82 -12.33
CA ASN A 2 -22.60 9.51 -13.00
C ASN A 2 -22.03 9.53 -14.43
N GLN A 3 -22.36 10.51 -15.25
CA GLN A 3 -21.83 10.65 -16.63
C GLN A 3 -20.31 10.92 -16.65
N ILE A 4 -19.79 11.67 -15.68
CA ILE A 4 -18.35 11.95 -15.56
C ILE A 4 -17.60 10.67 -15.19
N ASN A 5 -18.11 9.91 -14.24
CA ASN A 5 -17.49 8.65 -13.83
C ASN A 5 -17.50 7.62 -14.98
N LYS A 6 -18.62 7.53 -15.71
CA LYS A 6 -18.73 6.65 -16.87
C LYS A 6 -17.68 7.01 -17.92
N ALA A 7 -17.64 8.26 -18.36
CA ALA A 7 -16.67 8.72 -19.35
C ALA A 7 -15.21 8.53 -18.87
N TYR A 8 -14.95 8.75 -17.59
CA TYR A 8 -13.63 8.51 -16.99
C TYR A 8 -13.21 7.04 -17.16
N TYR A 9 -14.03 6.09 -16.70
CA TYR A 9 -13.67 4.67 -16.76
C TYR A 9 -13.63 4.14 -18.20
N GLU A 10 -14.48 4.63 -19.09
CA GLU A 10 -14.42 4.29 -20.52
C GLU A 10 -13.09 4.70 -21.14
N ILE A 11 -12.64 5.95 -20.89
CA ILE A 11 -11.37 6.45 -21.41
C ILE A 11 -10.18 5.70 -20.79
N MET A 12 -10.20 5.47 -19.48
CA MET A 12 -9.13 4.72 -18.78
C MET A 12 -9.02 3.29 -19.33
N THR A 13 -10.14 2.67 -19.71
CA THR A 13 -10.17 1.32 -20.26
C THR A 13 -9.70 1.27 -21.72
N GLN A 14 -9.99 2.32 -22.51
CA GLN A 14 -9.53 2.42 -23.90
C GLN A 14 -8.03 2.65 -24.01
N GLY A 15 -7.47 3.36 -23.04
CA GLY A 15 -6.06 3.78 -23.08
C GLY A 15 -5.81 4.96 -24.02
N ASP A 16 -4.55 5.23 -24.31
CA ASP A 16 -4.11 6.28 -25.22
C ASP A 16 -4.34 5.87 -26.71
N LYS A 17 -3.96 6.73 -27.64
CA LYS A 17 -4.08 6.47 -29.08
C LYS A 17 -3.34 5.22 -29.57
N THR A 18 -2.42 4.69 -28.78
CA THR A 18 -1.68 3.45 -29.07
C THR A 18 -2.25 2.24 -28.35
N GLY A 19 -3.29 2.43 -27.53
CA GLY A 19 -3.91 1.41 -26.70
C GLY A 19 -3.16 1.12 -25.42
N GLN A 20 -2.21 1.98 -25.03
CA GLN A 20 -1.52 1.85 -23.73
C GLN A 20 -2.44 2.33 -22.60
N PRO A 21 -2.60 1.54 -21.51
CA PRO A 21 -3.43 1.95 -20.39
C PRO A 21 -2.87 3.19 -19.70
N PHE A 22 -3.78 4.05 -19.24
CA PHE A 22 -3.39 5.16 -18.39
C PHE A 22 -3.07 4.70 -16.97
N THR A 23 -1.93 5.13 -16.44
CA THR A 23 -1.53 4.85 -15.05
C THR A 23 -2.00 5.91 -14.07
N PHE A 24 -2.39 7.08 -14.55
CA PHE A 24 -2.92 8.21 -13.78
C PHE A 24 -4.08 8.90 -14.52
N PRO A 25 -5.01 9.52 -13.75
CA PRO A 25 -5.09 9.53 -12.28
C PRO A 25 -5.55 8.18 -11.71
N ILE A 26 -5.14 7.86 -10.47
CA ILE A 26 -5.55 6.64 -9.77
C ILE A 26 -6.89 6.92 -9.07
N PRO A 27 -8.00 6.25 -9.44
CA PRO A 27 -9.28 6.44 -8.79
C PRO A 27 -9.34 5.70 -7.46
N THR A 28 -9.88 6.36 -6.45
CA THR A 28 -10.24 5.73 -5.18
C THR A 28 -11.75 5.58 -5.11
N VAL A 29 -12.20 4.36 -4.96
CA VAL A 29 -13.62 4.00 -4.84
C VAL A 29 -13.94 3.71 -3.39
N ASN A 30 -14.74 4.56 -2.76
CA ASN A 30 -15.20 4.33 -1.39
C ASN A 30 -16.34 3.32 -1.40
N ILE A 31 -16.12 2.17 -0.80
CA ILE A 31 -17.14 1.13 -0.66
C ILE A 31 -17.81 1.28 0.71
N THR A 32 -19.05 1.72 0.69
CA THR A 32 -19.93 1.94 1.82
C THR A 32 -21.09 0.94 1.82
N GLU A 33 -21.87 0.84 2.89
CA GLU A 33 -23.01 -0.06 2.97
C GLU A 33 -24.08 0.22 1.88
N ASP A 34 -24.21 1.49 1.48
CA ASP A 34 -25.13 1.96 0.44
C ASP A 34 -24.52 1.96 -0.97
N PHE A 35 -23.35 1.33 -1.17
CA PHE A 35 -22.68 1.27 -2.47
C PHE A 35 -23.55 0.52 -3.50
N ASP A 36 -23.83 1.20 -4.61
CA ASP A 36 -24.63 0.61 -5.70
C ASP A 36 -23.78 -0.37 -6.53
N TRP A 37 -23.86 -1.64 -6.15
CA TRP A 37 -23.10 -2.72 -6.80
C TRP A 37 -23.52 -3.01 -8.24
N TYR A 38 -24.72 -2.65 -8.65
CA TYR A 38 -25.32 -3.07 -9.91
C TYR A 38 -25.80 -1.92 -10.80
N GLY A 39 -25.43 -0.69 -10.51
CA GLY A 39 -25.72 0.47 -11.32
C GLY A 39 -24.89 0.54 -12.60
N GLU A 40 -25.36 1.27 -13.60
CA GLU A 40 -24.67 1.45 -14.89
C GLU A 40 -23.21 1.93 -14.75
N ASN A 41 -22.90 2.75 -13.74
CA ASN A 41 -21.55 3.26 -13.51
C ASN A 41 -20.63 2.24 -12.88
N THR A 42 -21.19 1.28 -12.16
CA THR A 42 -20.41 0.20 -11.54
C THR A 42 -20.05 -0.87 -12.55
N ASP A 43 -20.80 -1.04 -13.62
CA ASP A 43 -20.43 -1.93 -14.72
C ASP A 43 -19.12 -1.48 -15.40
N VAL A 44 -19.01 -0.20 -15.77
CA VAL A 44 -17.77 0.34 -16.38
C VAL A 44 -16.60 0.36 -15.42
N LEU A 45 -16.84 0.58 -14.12
CA LEU A 45 -15.83 0.47 -13.06
C LEU A 45 -15.27 -0.96 -12.99
N PHE A 46 -16.14 -1.97 -12.91
CA PHE A 46 -15.70 -3.37 -12.81
C PHE A 46 -15.15 -3.91 -14.13
N GLU A 47 -15.57 -3.39 -15.26
CA GLU A 47 -14.94 -3.66 -16.56
C GLU A 47 -13.49 -3.13 -16.57
N ASN A 48 -13.29 -1.89 -16.17
CA ASN A 48 -11.95 -1.30 -16.05
C ASN A 48 -11.08 -2.09 -15.05
N THR A 49 -11.63 -2.45 -13.90
CA THR A 49 -10.90 -3.22 -12.88
C THR A 49 -10.48 -4.59 -13.42
N ALA A 50 -11.36 -5.29 -14.13
CA ALA A 50 -11.08 -6.61 -14.70
C ALA A 50 -10.03 -6.58 -15.84
N LYS A 51 -9.98 -5.48 -16.61
CA LYS A 51 -9.08 -5.35 -17.76
C LYS A 51 -7.75 -4.66 -17.44
N ILE A 52 -7.80 -3.61 -16.64
CA ILE A 52 -6.67 -2.69 -16.42
C ILE A 52 -6.19 -2.70 -14.96
N GLY A 53 -7.11 -2.88 -14.00
CA GLY A 53 -6.75 -2.87 -12.58
C GLY A 53 -6.35 -1.50 -12.03
N SER A 54 -6.84 -0.41 -12.63
CA SER A 54 -6.48 0.95 -12.21
C SER A 54 -7.18 1.43 -10.95
N SER A 55 -8.27 0.76 -10.54
CA SER A 55 -9.12 1.18 -9.41
C SER A 55 -8.63 0.64 -8.08
N TYR A 56 -8.67 1.51 -7.07
CA TYR A 56 -8.40 1.19 -5.69
C TYR A 56 -9.68 1.27 -4.87
N PHE A 57 -9.94 0.24 -4.07
CA PHE A 57 -11.17 0.13 -3.28
C PHE A 57 -10.85 0.38 -1.82
N GLN A 58 -11.46 1.42 -1.25
CA GLN A 58 -11.37 1.75 0.16
C GLN A 58 -12.53 1.11 0.90
N ASN A 59 -12.22 0.31 1.91
CA ASN A 59 -13.18 -0.51 2.65
C ASN A 59 -13.75 0.26 3.85
N PHE A 60 -15.03 0.60 3.78
CA PHE A 60 -15.79 1.15 4.91
C PHE A 60 -16.85 0.19 5.45
N ILE A 61 -16.86 -1.06 5.01
CA ILE A 61 -17.82 -2.09 5.46
C ILE A 61 -17.16 -3.03 6.48
N GLY A 62 -16.05 -3.67 6.12
CA GLY A 62 -15.45 -4.73 6.94
C GLY A 62 -14.97 -4.28 8.32
N SER A 63 -14.67 -3.00 8.50
CA SER A 63 -14.26 -2.43 9.77
C SER A 63 -15.44 -1.95 10.65
N GLN A 64 -16.68 -1.94 10.16
CA GLN A 64 -17.86 -1.44 10.90
C GLN A 64 -18.26 -2.33 12.05
N TYR A 65 -17.87 -3.59 12.01
CA TYR A 65 -18.22 -4.58 13.02
C TYR A 65 -16.96 -5.22 13.60
N GLU A 66 -17.00 -5.51 14.90
CA GLU A 66 -15.98 -6.28 15.60
C GLU A 66 -16.63 -7.42 16.39
N LYS A 67 -15.86 -8.41 16.79
CA LYS A 67 -16.36 -9.48 17.66
C LYS A 67 -16.18 -9.09 19.11
N ASP A 68 -17.24 -9.22 19.91
CA ASP A 68 -17.18 -9.09 21.35
C ASP A 68 -16.46 -10.30 21.99
N GLU A 69 -16.30 -10.27 23.31
CA GLU A 69 -15.68 -11.36 24.09
C GLU A 69 -16.38 -12.72 23.92
N ASN A 70 -17.63 -12.71 23.49
CA ASN A 70 -18.45 -13.91 23.27
C ASN A 70 -18.48 -14.33 21.79
N GLY A 71 -17.78 -13.62 20.93
CA GLY A 71 -17.72 -13.87 19.48
C GLY A 71 -18.90 -13.31 18.68
N ASN A 72 -19.79 -12.52 19.27
CA ASN A 72 -20.89 -11.88 18.56
C ASN A 72 -20.40 -10.64 17.81
N LEU A 73 -20.98 -10.38 16.65
CA LEU A 73 -20.71 -9.16 15.88
C LEU A 73 -21.39 -7.96 16.55
N VAL A 74 -20.59 -7.00 16.99
CA VAL A 74 -21.03 -5.73 17.56
C VAL A 74 -20.51 -4.57 16.72
N ALA A 75 -21.20 -3.43 16.75
CA ALA A 75 -20.77 -2.25 16.02
C ALA A 75 -19.43 -1.74 16.56
N ASN A 76 -18.47 -1.52 15.68
CA ASN A 76 -17.18 -0.95 16.03
C ASN A 76 -17.26 0.59 16.05
N GLU A 77 -17.36 1.18 17.22
CA GLU A 77 -17.44 2.64 17.40
C GLU A 77 -16.17 3.38 16.90
N LYS A 78 -15.05 2.65 16.79
CA LYS A 78 -13.77 3.19 16.29
C LYS A 78 -13.63 3.09 14.78
N ALA A 79 -14.60 2.48 14.08
CA ALA A 79 -14.57 2.33 12.64
C ALA A 79 -14.47 3.67 11.90
N TYR A 80 -13.77 3.65 10.80
CA TYR A 80 -13.69 4.81 9.91
C TYR A 80 -15.01 4.97 9.14
N LYS A 81 -15.48 6.22 9.05
CA LYS A 81 -16.56 6.60 8.13
C LYS A 81 -15.96 7.37 6.95
N PRO A 82 -16.60 7.36 5.77
CA PRO A 82 -16.07 8.05 4.58
C PRO A 82 -15.73 9.52 4.80
N GLY A 83 -16.47 10.20 5.69
CA GLY A 83 -16.21 11.59 6.10
C GLY A 83 -14.97 11.80 6.97
N HIS A 84 -14.47 10.72 7.60
CA HIS A 84 -13.34 10.77 8.55
C HIS A 84 -11.97 10.57 7.90
N VAL A 85 -11.93 10.23 6.63
CA VAL A 85 -10.68 9.85 5.95
C VAL A 85 -10.57 10.58 4.62
N ARG A 86 -9.35 10.99 4.29
CA ARG A 86 -8.98 11.45 2.95
C ARG A 86 -7.81 10.61 2.46
N SER A 87 -7.87 10.18 1.22
CA SER A 87 -6.77 9.49 0.56
C SER A 87 -5.95 10.44 -0.27
N MET A 88 -4.63 10.26 -0.25
CA MET A 88 -3.68 10.97 -1.11
C MET A 88 -3.03 10.01 -2.10
N CYS A 89 -2.27 10.54 -3.05
CA CYS A 89 -1.75 9.84 -4.24
C CYS A 89 -1.12 8.46 -3.99
N CYS A 90 -0.39 8.27 -2.91
CA CYS A 90 0.25 6.99 -2.58
C CYS A 90 -0.54 6.17 -1.55
N ARG A 91 -1.87 6.31 -1.55
CA ARG A 91 -2.79 5.67 -0.58
C ARG A 91 -2.52 6.10 0.86
N LEU A 92 -1.82 7.23 1.04
CA LEU A 92 -1.67 7.87 2.33
C LEU A 92 -3.06 8.19 2.87
N GLN A 93 -3.37 7.63 4.01
CA GLN A 93 -4.65 7.80 4.68
C GLN A 93 -4.53 8.89 5.74
N LEU A 94 -5.33 9.94 5.61
CA LEU A 94 -5.36 11.03 6.57
C LEU A 94 -6.57 10.85 7.46
N ASP A 95 -6.34 10.45 8.71
CA ASP A 95 -7.37 10.31 9.73
C ASP A 95 -7.77 11.69 10.27
N LEU A 96 -8.93 12.14 9.88
CA LEU A 96 -9.44 13.48 10.25
C LEU A 96 -10.08 13.52 11.65
N ARG A 97 -10.27 12.39 12.33
CA ARG A 97 -10.93 12.35 13.65
C ARG A 97 -10.15 13.15 14.69
N GLU A 98 -8.83 13.10 14.66
CA GLU A 98 -8.00 13.93 15.53
C GLU A 98 -8.13 15.43 15.23
N LEU A 99 -8.27 15.80 13.97
CA LEU A 99 -8.53 17.18 13.56
C LEU A 99 -9.90 17.69 14.00
N LEU A 100 -10.92 16.83 13.89
CA LEU A 100 -12.28 17.13 14.33
C LEU A 100 -12.33 17.37 15.84
N LYS A 101 -11.58 16.60 16.64
CA LYS A 101 -11.47 16.81 18.10
C LYS A 101 -10.83 18.16 18.46
N ARG A 102 -9.93 18.69 17.62
CA ARG A 102 -9.25 19.97 17.85
C ARG A 102 -10.09 21.19 17.46
N GLY A 103 -11.35 21.03 17.09
CA GLY A 103 -12.25 22.11 16.70
C GLY A 103 -11.90 22.73 15.35
N GLY A 104 -11.16 22.01 14.50
CA GLY A 104 -10.70 22.49 13.20
C GLY A 104 -11.75 22.41 12.11
N GLY A 105 -12.41 23.54 11.84
CA GLY A 105 -13.18 23.76 10.63
C GLY A 105 -14.67 24.01 10.83
N LEU A 106 -15.15 25.06 10.22
CA LEU A 106 -16.57 25.31 9.98
C LEU A 106 -17.11 24.11 9.17
N PHE A 107 -18.07 23.35 9.69
CA PHE A 107 -18.70 22.19 9.05
C PHE A 107 -17.92 20.84 9.06
N GLY A 108 -16.87 20.67 9.87
CA GLY A 108 -16.21 19.35 10.02
C GLY A 108 -15.51 18.84 8.76
N SER A 109 -15.12 19.71 7.84
CA SER A 109 -14.53 19.34 6.55
C SER A 109 -13.06 18.97 6.65
N ALA A 110 -12.38 19.18 7.80
CA ALA A 110 -10.95 18.91 8.02
C ALA A 110 -10.09 19.27 6.79
N GLU A 111 -10.32 20.46 6.28
CA GLU A 111 -9.64 21.02 5.11
C GLU A 111 -8.16 21.24 5.40
N MET A 112 -7.37 21.42 4.34
CA MET A 112 -5.96 21.79 4.42
C MET A 112 -5.08 20.71 5.07
N THR A 113 -5.44 19.45 4.90
CA THR A 113 -4.61 18.31 5.31
C THR A 113 -3.57 17.94 4.25
N GLY A 114 -2.46 17.39 4.70
CA GLY A 114 -1.39 16.94 3.81
C GLY A 114 -0.31 16.23 4.59
N SER A 115 0.89 16.11 4.01
CA SER A 115 2.05 15.51 4.64
C SER A 115 3.24 16.47 4.62
N ILE A 116 3.93 16.59 5.76
CA ILE A 116 5.21 17.28 5.87
C ILE A 116 6.32 16.45 5.24
N GLY A 117 6.24 15.14 5.39
CA GLY A 117 7.18 14.20 4.83
C GLY A 117 7.10 12.82 5.46
N VAL A 118 7.84 11.91 4.85
CA VAL A 118 7.90 10.50 5.24
C VAL A 118 9.34 10.14 5.58
N VAL A 119 9.55 9.42 6.68
CA VAL A 119 10.81 8.73 7.01
C VAL A 119 10.54 7.24 7.05
N THR A 120 11.24 6.47 6.22
CA THR A 120 11.07 5.02 6.13
C THR A 120 12.18 4.29 6.89
N ILE A 121 11.81 3.41 7.81
CA ILE A 121 12.72 2.60 8.62
C ILE A 121 13.04 1.29 7.87
N ASN A 122 14.34 0.94 7.84
CA ASN A 122 14.83 -0.32 7.31
C ASN A 122 14.70 -1.43 8.36
N MET A 123 13.58 -2.16 8.29
CA MET A 123 13.27 -3.23 9.26
C MET A 123 14.14 -4.47 9.04
N ALA A 124 14.49 -4.79 7.80
CA ALA A 124 15.34 -5.94 7.48
C ALA A 124 16.71 -5.88 8.18
N ARG A 125 17.32 -4.67 8.19
CA ARG A 125 18.58 -4.44 8.91
C ARG A 125 18.41 -4.61 10.42
N LEU A 126 17.29 -4.19 10.99
CA LEU A 126 17.00 -4.39 12.41
C LEU A 126 16.93 -5.87 12.75
N GLY A 127 16.19 -6.67 11.98
CA GLY A 127 16.14 -8.12 12.16
C GLY A 127 17.52 -8.77 12.10
N TYR A 128 18.37 -8.34 11.18
CA TYR A 128 19.73 -8.86 11.05
C TYR A 128 20.62 -8.51 12.24
N LEU A 129 20.60 -7.27 12.71
CA LEU A 129 21.47 -6.81 13.79
C LEU A 129 21.07 -7.33 15.17
N TYR A 130 19.80 -7.63 15.37
CA TYR A 130 19.24 -8.04 16.66
C TYR A 130 18.60 -9.44 16.58
N LYS A 131 19.33 -10.40 15.97
CA LYS A 131 18.88 -11.80 15.89
C LYS A 131 18.54 -12.33 17.27
N ASN A 132 17.30 -12.82 17.45
CA ASN A 132 16.79 -13.39 18.70
C ASN A 132 16.87 -12.46 19.94
N ASP A 133 17.05 -11.16 19.73
CA ASP A 133 17.09 -10.15 20.80
C ASP A 133 15.97 -9.13 20.61
N ILE A 134 14.79 -9.42 21.12
CA ILE A 134 13.62 -8.55 21.01
C ILE A 134 13.82 -7.23 21.76
N ASN A 135 14.49 -7.26 22.90
CA ASN A 135 14.70 -6.05 23.69
C ASN A 135 15.65 -5.08 22.97
N GLY A 136 16.74 -5.60 22.43
CA GLY A 136 17.67 -4.80 21.61
C GLY A 136 17.01 -4.27 20.35
N LEU A 137 16.18 -5.09 19.66
CA LEU A 137 15.44 -4.67 18.48
C LEU A 137 14.47 -3.52 18.79
N LEU A 138 13.64 -3.66 19.81
CA LEU A 138 12.67 -2.64 20.20
C LEU A 138 13.35 -1.36 20.70
N PHE A 139 14.43 -1.47 21.48
CA PHE A 139 15.21 -0.33 21.91
C PHE A 139 15.77 0.46 20.71
N ARG A 140 16.37 -0.26 19.76
CA ARG A 140 16.91 0.39 18.55
C ARG A 140 15.83 0.95 17.64
N LEU A 141 14.71 0.28 17.53
CA LEU A 141 13.54 0.79 16.77
C LEU A 141 13.04 2.09 17.39
N GLU A 142 12.94 2.17 18.73
CA GLU A 142 12.57 3.39 19.43
C GLU A 142 13.55 4.53 19.15
N GLU A 143 14.86 4.30 19.23
CA GLU A 143 15.86 5.32 18.89
C GLU A 143 15.71 5.83 17.44
N LEU A 144 15.43 4.93 16.48
CA LEU A 144 15.22 5.31 15.09
C LEU A 144 13.92 6.10 14.90
N MET A 145 12.86 5.78 15.63
CA MET A 145 11.61 6.53 15.62
C MET A 145 11.79 7.92 16.24
N GLU A 146 12.54 8.05 17.34
CA GLU A 146 12.90 9.35 17.92
C GLU A 146 13.73 10.22 16.96
N LEU A 147 14.66 9.62 16.25
CA LEU A 147 15.43 10.30 15.20
C LEU A 147 14.52 10.75 14.04
N ALA A 148 13.58 9.89 13.63
CA ALA A 148 12.59 10.22 12.60
C ALA A 148 11.69 11.38 13.05
N LYS A 149 11.17 11.36 14.30
CA LYS A 149 10.43 12.46 14.91
C LYS A 149 11.23 13.77 14.84
N SER A 150 12.46 13.75 15.37
CA SER A 150 13.34 14.93 15.36
C SER A 150 13.57 15.48 13.95
N THR A 151 13.75 14.60 12.97
CA THR A 151 13.96 14.97 11.56
C THR A 151 12.71 15.62 10.97
N LEU A 152 11.53 15.04 11.22
CA LEU A 152 10.27 15.54 10.71
C LEU A 152 9.87 16.87 11.36
N GLU A 153 10.13 17.06 12.66
CA GLU A 153 9.90 18.32 13.34
C GLU A 153 10.81 19.44 12.79
N LYS A 154 12.10 19.14 12.58
CA LYS A 154 13.02 20.10 11.94
C LYS A 154 12.57 20.45 10.52
N LYS A 155 12.10 19.46 9.76
CA LYS A 155 11.56 19.67 8.42
C LYS A 155 10.31 20.56 8.47
N ARG A 156 9.41 20.35 9.45
CA ARG A 156 8.22 21.18 9.65
C ARG A 156 8.58 22.64 9.88
N VAL A 157 9.51 22.91 10.77
CA VAL A 157 10.04 24.26 11.06
C VAL A 157 10.64 24.89 9.81
N PHE A 158 11.48 24.13 9.09
CA PHE A 158 12.11 24.61 7.85
C PHE A 158 11.08 24.93 6.77
N VAL A 159 10.11 24.06 6.54
CA VAL A 159 9.05 24.27 5.54
C VAL A 159 8.21 25.49 5.91
N GLN A 160 7.89 25.69 7.20
CA GLN A 160 7.16 26.85 7.68
C GLN A 160 7.95 28.16 7.45
N ASP A 161 9.25 28.18 7.77
CA ASP A 161 10.11 29.35 7.51
C ASP A 161 10.16 29.71 6.00
N MET A 162 10.32 28.69 5.14
CA MET A 162 10.29 28.92 3.69
C MET A 162 8.94 29.46 3.20
N TYR A 163 7.84 28.96 3.79
CA TYR A 163 6.51 29.45 3.50
C TYR A 163 6.34 30.93 3.89
N GLU A 164 6.80 31.31 5.07
CA GLU A 164 6.73 32.70 5.57
C GLU A 164 7.54 33.64 4.69
N ARG A 165 8.71 33.22 4.21
CA ARG A 165 9.54 33.95 3.26
C ARG A 165 8.96 34.05 1.84
N GLY A 166 7.80 33.42 1.59
CA GLY A 166 7.10 33.50 0.31
C GLY A 166 7.65 32.58 -0.79
N LEU A 167 8.47 31.58 -0.44
CA LEU A 167 9.04 30.63 -1.41
C LEU A 167 8.03 29.60 -1.92
N TYR A 168 6.82 29.56 -1.33
CA TYR A 168 5.71 28.71 -1.76
C TYR A 168 4.50 29.54 -2.23
N PRO A 169 4.60 30.33 -3.32
CA PRO A 169 3.57 31.27 -3.72
C PRO A 169 2.22 30.60 -4.07
N TYR A 170 2.26 29.41 -4.70
CA TYR A 170 1.04 28.64 -4.98
C TYR A 170 0.43 28.08 -3.71
N THR A 171 1.23 27.44 -2.86
CA THR A 171 0.78 26.87 -1.59
C THR A 171 0.16 27.95 -0.70
N LYS A 172 0.80 29.13 -0.60
CA LYS A 172 0.34 30.24 0.22
C LYS A 172 -1.02 30.80 -0.21
N ARG A 173 -1.37 30.62 -1.48
CA ARG A 173 -2.66 31.04 -2.01
C ARG A 173 -3.82 30.17 -1.47
N TYR A 174 -3.57 28.91 -1.17
CA TYR A 174 -4.60 27.93 -0.83
C TYR A 174 -4.50 27.39 0.60
N LEU A 175 -3.30 27.34 1.15
CA LEU A 175 -3.02 26.81 2.49
C LEU A 175 -2.47 27.92 3.39
N PRO A 176 -3.16 28.36 4.45
CA PRO A 176 -2.69 29.41 5.36
C PRO A 176 -1.56 28.93 6.29
N ASN A 177 -1.44 27.64 6.55
CA ASN A 177 -0.44 27.01 7.41
C ASN A 177 -0.36 25.51 7.17
N PHE A 178 0.58 24.82 7.86
CA PHE A 178 0.78 23.36 7.79
C PHE A 178 0.36 22.63 9.07
N ASN A 179 -0.45 23.23 9.94
CA ASN A 179 -0.82 22.64 11.23
C ASN A 179 -1.54 21.30 11.12
N ASN A 180 -2.31 21.10 10.04
CA ASN A 180 -3.06 19.88 9.76
C ASN A 180 -2.28 18.88 8.89
N HIS A 181 -0.98 19.07 8.71
CA HIS A 181 -0.16 18.16 7.93
C HIS A 181 0.46 17.10 8.82
N PHE A 182 0.43 15.86 8.35
CA PHE A 182 0.98 14.70 9.06
C PHE A 182 2.49 14.59 8.89
N SER A 183 3.16 14.18 9.95
CA SER A 183 4.51 13.65 9.95
C SER A 183 4.42 12.12 9.88
N THR A 184 4.94 11.52 8.82
CA THR A 184 4.74 10.09 8.55
C THR A 184 6.02 9.30 8.83
N ILE A 185 5.90 8.19 9.56
CA ILE A 185 6.95 7.18 9.67
C ILE A 185 6.46 5.92 8.99
N GLY A 186 7.27 5.38 8.09
CA GLY A 186 6.96 4.17 7.36
C GLY A 186 7.95 3.05 7.63
N VAL A 187 7.61 1.85 7.19
CA VAL A 187 8.43 0.65 7.33
C VAL A 187 8.68 -0.01 5.97
N ASN A 188 9.81 -0.71 5.87
CA ASN A 188 10.16 -1.48 4.70
C ASN A 188 10.95 -2.73 5.08
N GLY A 189 10.69 -3.86 4.40
CA GLY A 189 11.43 -5.10 4.61
C GLY A 189 11.02 -5.88 5.85
N MET A 190 9.74 -5.89 6.23
CA MET A 190 9.30 -6.65 7.41
C MET A 190 9.39 -8.16 7.19
N ASN A 191 9.16 -8.66 5.99
CA ASN A 191 9.38 -10.08 5.69
C ASN A 191 10.85 -10.48 5.90
N GLU A 192 11.78 -9.69 5.40
CA GLU A 192 13.21 -9.93 5.58
C GLU A 192 13.65 -9.65 7.02
N MET A 193 12.97 -8.78 7.77
CA MET A 193 13.19 -8.63 9.21
C MET A 193 12.91 -9.95 9.93
N VAL A 194 11.76 -10.56 9.69
CA VAL A 194 11.40 -11.86 10.29
C VAL A 194 12.44 -12.92 9.94
N LYS A 195 12.75 -13.07 8.64
CA LYS A 195 13.73 -14.06 8.18
C LYS A 195 15.12 -13.87 8.80
N ASN A 196 15.59 -12.65 8.91
CA ASN A 196 16.89 -12.37 9.53
C ASN A 196 16.87 -12.53 11.05
N TYR A 197 15.79 -12.12 11.72
CA TYR A 197 15.65 -12.20 13.17
C TYR A 197 15.62 -13.65 13.66
N PHE A 198 14.82 -14.50 13.03
CA PHE A 198 14.67 -15.92 13.38
C PHE A 198 15.67 -16.83 12.67
N HIS A 199 16.66 -16.27 11.99
CA HIS A 199 17.69 -17.08 11.34
C HIS A 199 18.40 -17.96 12.36
N ASN A 200 18.36 -19.30 12.18
CA ASN A 200 18.77 -20.37 13.07
C ASN A 200 17.75 -20.77 14.17
N GLU A 201 16.55 -20.19 14.19
CA GLU A 201 15.46 -20.63 15.09
C GLU A 201 14.58 -21.73 14.48
N SER A 202 14.67 -22.00 13.18
CA SER A 202 13.90 -23.04 12.49
C SER A 202 14.02 -24.43 13.14
N ASP A 203 15.19 -24.76 13.69
CA ASP A 203 15.43 -26.03 14.39
C ASP A 203 14.64 -26.15 15.70
N LYS A 204 14.39 -25.03 16.40
CA LYS A 204 13.69 -25.02 17.70
C LYS A 204 12.18 -25.18 17.54
N HIS A 205 11.62 -24.70 16.46
CA HIS A 205 10.18 -24.71 16.21
C HIS A 205 9.74 -25.76 15.19
N ASN A 206 10.67 -26.57 14.70
CA ASN A 206 10.44 -27.55 13.63
C ASN A 206 9.80 -26.95 12.36
N ILE A 207 10.09 -25.65 12.10
CA ILE A 207 9.63 -24.86 10.95
C ILE A 207 10.84 -24.57 10.08
N GLU A 208 10.89 -25.13 8.89
CA GLU A 208 12.03 -24.97 7.96
C GLU A 208 12.28 -23.52 7.55
N ASN A 209 11.22 -22.68 7.50
CA ASN A 209 11.33 -21.27 7.14
C ASN A 209 10.35 -20.41 7.94
N ILE A 210 10.84 -19.66 8.93
CA ILE A 210 10.06 -18.63 9.60
C ILE A 210 10.12 -17.35 8.77
N ASP A 211 8.98 -16.95 8.24
CA ASP A 211 8.80 -15.71 7.48
C ASP A 211 7.54 -14.98 7.95
N LEU A 212 7.19 -13.88 7.30
CA LEU A 212 6.03 -13.07 7.64
C LEU A 212 4.70 -13.84 7.53
N ALA A 213 4.60 -14.82 6.65
CA ALA A 213 3.38 -15.61 6.47
C ALA A 213 3.19 -16.68 7.54
N SER A 214 4.25 -17.11 8.21
CA SER A 214 4.16 -18.04 9.34
C SER A 214 3.42 -17.41 10.52
N SER A 215 2.70 -18.20 11.31
CA SER A 215 1.95 -17.70 12.48
C SER A 215 2.85 -16.95 13.47
N VAL A 216 4.07 -17.43 13.68
CA VAL A 216 5.07 -16.80 14.54
C VAL A 216 5.54 -15.48 13.96
N GLY A 217 5.90 -15.45 12.68
CA GLY A 217 6.38 -14.25 12.01
C GLY A 217 5.31 -13.19 11.84
N ASN A 218 4.05 -13.60 11.54
CA ASN A 218 2.92 -12.69 11.45
C ASN A 218 2.66 -12.01 12.81
N LYS A 219 2.55 -12.79 13.87
CA LYS A 219 2.36 -12.27 15.24
C LYS A 219 3.50 -11.34 15.63
N PHE A 220 4.75 -11.70 15.35
CA PHE A 220 5.91 -10.84 15.60
C PHE A 220 5.81 -9.49 14.88
N CYS A 221 5.38 -9.48 13.62
CA CYS A 221 5.15 -8.23 12.87
C CYS A 221 4.01 -7.40 13.44
N VAL A 222 2.91 -8.04 13.86
CA VAL A 222 1.78 -7.36 14.50
C VAL A 222 2.24 -6.65 15.78
N ASP A 223 2.98 -7.35 16.66
CA ASP A 223 3.46 -6.79 17.92
C ASP A 223 4.41 -5.60 17.71
N ILE A 224 5.27 -5.66 16.69
CA ILE A 224 6.14 -4.54 16.32
C ILE A 224 5.33 -3.35 15.78
N LEU A 225 4.34 -3.58 14.93
CA LEU A 225 3.49 -2.49 14.43
C LEU A 225 2.67 -1.84 15.54
N ASP A 226 2.18 -2.61 16.51
CA ASP A 226 1.47 -2.09 17.68
C ASP A 226 2.41 -1.24 18.55
N PHE A 227 3.64 -1.71 18.81
CA PHE A 227 4.66 -0.92 19.48
C PHE A 227 4.94 0.42 18.78
N MET A 228 5.04 0.41 17.44
CA MET A 228 5.25 1.64 16.67
C MET A 228 4.04 2.58 16.77
N ARG A 229 2.82 2.08 16.73
CA ARG A 229 1.60 2.87 16.91
C ARG A 229 1.54 3.56 18.26
N ASP A 230 1.88 2.85 19.32
CA ASP A 230 1.91 3.42 20.67
C ASP A 230 2.95 4.56 20.77
N LYS A 231 4.08 4.43 20.10
CA LYS A 231 5.08 5.52 20.00
C LYS A 231 4.55 6.72 19.21
N MET A 232 3.80 6.51 18.14
CA MET A 232 3.18 7.61 17.38
C MET A 232 2.20 8.41 18.23
N ILE A 233 1.41 7.75 19.08
CA ILE A 233 0.51 8.42 20.01
C ILE A 233 1.29 9.33 20.96
N LYS A 234 2.39 8.82 21.55
CA LYS A 234 3.28 9.63 22.41
C LYS A 234 3.86 10.83 21.67
N PHE A 235 4.30 10.65 20.43
CA PHE A 235 4.84 11.76 19.63
C PHE A 235 3.77 12.85 19.36
N GLN A 236 2.53 12.47 19.16
CA GLN A 236 1.44 13.44 19.04
C GLN A 236 1.20 14.21 20.36
N GLU A 237 1.26 13.52 21.49
CA GLU A 237 1.12 14.13 22.82
C GLU A 237 2.27 15.11 23.13
N GLU A 238 3.50 14.72 22.83
CA GLU A 238 4.71 15.51 23.09
C GLU A 238 4.83 16.74 22.20
N THR A 239 4.51 16.62 20.93
CA THR A 239 4.76 17.68 19.93
C THR A 239 3.54 18.54 19.64
N GLY A 240 2.34 18.02 19.92
CA GLY A 240 1.09 18.61 19.49
C GLY A 240 0.83 18.48 17.97
N ASN A 241 1.73 17.85 17.21
CA ASN A 241 1.61 17.63 15.79
C ASN A 241 0.98 16.27 15.45
N LEU A 242 0.55 16.10 14.21
CA LEU A 242 -0.07 14.85 13.76
C LEU A 242 1.00 13.88 13.25
N TYR A 243 0.93 12.64 13.70
CA TYR A 243 1.78 11.55 13.27
C TYR A 243 0.96 10.38 12.78
N ASN A 244 1.46 9.66 11.77
CA ASN A 244 0.86 8.42 11.30
C ASN A 244 1.91 7.39 10.86
N LEU A 245 1.53 6.11 10.93
CA LEU A 245 2.31 4.97 10.51
C LEU A 245 1.84 4.52 9.12
N GLU A 246 2.74 4.44 8.15
CA GLU A 246 2.43 4.10 6.77
C GLU A 246 3.10 2.81 6.31
N ALA A 247 2.38 1.99 5.56
CA ALA A 247 2.96 0.94 4.73
C ALA A 247 3.59 1.59 3.50
N THR A 248 4.77 2.19 3.66
CA THR A 248 5.40 3.00 2.63
C THR A 248 5.72 2.17 1.39
N PRO A 249 5.23 2.51 0.19
CA PRO A 249 5.57 1.77 -1.03
C PRO A 249 7.06 1.84 -1.36
N ALA A 250 7.73 2.96 -1.17
CA ALA A 250 9.17 3.21 -1.18
C ALA A 250 10.01 2.36 -2.16
N GLU A 251 9.52 2.12 -3.37
CA GLU A 251 10.05 1.16 -4.35
C GLU A 251 11.55 1.34 -4.63
N GLY A 252 12.00 2.56 -4.96
CA GLY A 252 13.43 2.86 -5.12
C GLY A 252 14.24 2.71 -3.83
N THR A 253 13.60 2.85 -2.66
CA THR A 253 14.23 2.71 -1.35
C THR A 253 14.46 1.25 -1.00
N THR A 254 13.54 0.34 -1.37
CA THR A 254 13.68 -1.11 -1.14
C THR A 254 14.96 -1.65 -1.78
N TYR A 255 15.19 -1.30 -3.04
CA TYR A 255 16.41 -1.65 -3.77
C TYR A 255 17.65 -1.02 -3.13
N ARG A 256 17.60 0.28 -2.82
CA ARG A 256 18.73 0.99 -2.21
C ARG A 256 19.11 0.41 -0.86
N PHE A 257 18.15 0.12 0.00
CA PHE A 257 18.39 -0.48 1.31
C PHE A 257 19.06 -1.85 1.16
N ALA A 258 18.49 -2.73 0.33
CA ALA A 258 19.04 -4.05 0.09
C ALA A 258 20.46 -3.99 -0.45
N LYS A 259 20.73 -3.12 -1.42
CA LYS A 259 22.05 -2.94 -2.03
C LYS A 259 23.08 -2.43 -1.03
N GLU A 260 22.74 -1.44 -0.21
CA GLU A 260 23.66 -0.90 0.82
C GLU A 260 23.89 -1.90 1.94
N ASP A 261 22.88 -2.66 2.33
CA ASP A 261 23.02 -3.68 3.36
C ASP A 261 23.88 -4.84 2.88
N LYS A 262 23.73 -5.29 1.63
CA LYS A 262 24.55 -6.37 1.07
C LYS A 262 26.05 -6.03 1.02
N LYS A 263 26.38 -4.76 0.82
CA LYS A 263 27.78 -4.31 0.89
C LYS A 263 28.36 -4.43 2.30
N ARG A 264 27.55 -4.20 3.34
CA ARG A 264 27.98 -4.17 4.75
C ARG A 264 27.90 -5.54 5.39
N TYR A 265 26.89 -6.31 5.03
CA TYR A 265 26.52 -7.59 5.63
C TYR A 265 26.32 -8.63 4.53
N LYS A 266 27.32 -9.45 4.29
CA LYS A 266 27.32 -10.39 3.14
C LYS A 266 26.27 -11.49 3.26
N ASP A 267 25.92 -11.86 4.48
CA ASP A 267 24.99 -12.94 4.85
C ASP A 267 23.57 -12.46 5.15
N ILE A 268 23.29 -11.15 5.04
CA ILE A 268 21.93 -10.63 5.25
C ILE A 268 20.95 -11.21 4.21
N ILE A 269 19.83 -11.72 4.70
CA ILE A 269 18.77 -12.30 3.86
C ILE A 269 17.99 -11.17 3.17
N GLN A 270 17.78 -11.35 1.87
CA GLN A 270 17.13 -10.40 0.99
C GLN A 270 16.18 -11.14 0.04
N ALA A 271 15.29 -10.40 -0.59
CA ALA A 271 14.50 -10.88 -1.71
C ALA A 271 15.22 -10.62 -3.06
N GLY A 272 14.72 -11.25 -4.12
CA GLY A 272 15.25 -11.11 -5.47
C GLY A 272 16.48 -12.01 -5.76
N LYS A 273 17.04 -11.86 -6.96
CA LYS A 273 18.21 -12.59 -7.42
C LYS A 273 19.41 -11.63 -7.55
N GLU A 274 20.62 -12.19 -7.61
CA GLU A 274 21.92 -11.50 -7.55
C GLU A 274 22.03 -10.10 -8.16
N LYS A 275 21.37 -9.83 -9.28
CA LYS A 275 21.39 -8.52 -9.95
C LYS A 275 20.28 -7.58 -9.53
N ASN A 276 19.16 -8.12 -9.03
CA ASN A 276 17.94 -7.39 -8.71
C ASN A 276 17.50 -7.69 -7.27
N ILE A 277 18.41 -7.45 -6.31
CA ILE A 277 18.13 -7.60 -4.89
C ILE A 277 17.26 -6.45 -4.39
N TYR A 278 16.28 -6.76 -3.53
CA TYR A 278 15.41 -5.78 -2.91
C TYR A 278 14.91 -6.28 -1.56
N TYR A 279 14.24 -5.44 -0.81
CA TYR A 279 13.44 -5.85 0.33
C TYR A 279 11.97 -5.82 -0.04
N THR A 280 11.20 -6.79 0.46
CA THR A 280 9.75 -6.81 0.28
C THR A 280 9.14 -5.52 0.82
N ASN A 281 8.20 -4.97 0.08
CA ASN A 281 7.61 -3.68 0.39
C ASN A 281 6.84 -3.73 1.71
N SER A 282 7.06 -2.77 2.60
CA SER A 282 6.43 -2.65 3.91
C SER A 282 6.25 -3.99 4.65
N SER A 283 5.02 -4.40 4.97
CA SER A 283 4.65 -5.72 5.52
C SER A 283 3.92 -6.60 4.52
N GLN A 284 4.12 -6.37 3.21
CA GLN A 284 3.52 -7.20 2.17
C GLN A 284 4.11 -8.60 2.17
N LEU A 285 3.36 -9.56 1.61
CA LEU A 285 3.91 -10.85 1.22
C LEU A 285 4.85 -10.70 0.02
N PRO A 286 5.87 -11.57 -0.13
CA PRO A 286 6.58 -11.70 -1.41
C PRO A 286 5.59 -11.92 -2.57
N VAL A 287 5.89 -11.33 -3.73
CA VAL A 287 4.96 -11.32 -4.89
C VAL A 287 4.56 -12.73 -5.34
N ASP A 288 5.49 -13.67 -5.24
CA ASP A 288 5.34 -15.07 -5.64
C ASP A 288 5.03 -16.02 -4.47
N TYR A 289 4.59 -15.47 -3.33
CA TYR A 289 4.30 -16.29 -2.14
C TYR A 289 3.12 -17.22 -2.33
N THR A 290 2.02 -16.71 -2.85
CA THR A 290 0.80 -17.49 -3.10
C THR A 290 0.09 -17.02 -4.36
N ASN A 291 -0.57 -17.96 -5.01
CA ASN A 291 -1.45 -17.74 -6.16
C ASN A 291 -2.93 -17.59 -5.73
N ASP A 292 -3.23 -17.83 -4.45
CA ASP A 292 -4.58 -17.68 -3.91
C ASP A 292 -4.77 -16.29 -3.27
N PRO A 293 -5.57 -15.40 -3.87
CA PRO A 293 -5.83 -14.09 -3.31
C PRO A 293 -6.53 -14.13 -1.94
N PHE A 294 -7.28 -15.18 -1.62
CA PHE A 294 -7.94 -15.30 -0.30
C PHE A 294 -6.95 -15.72 0.79
N GLU A 295 -5.96 -16.54 0.45
CA GLU A 295 -4.84 -16.81 1.36
C GLU A 295 -4.05 -15.54 1.64
N ALA A 296 -3.70 -14.76 0.61
CA ALA A 296 -3.04 -13.47 0.78
C ALA A 296 -3.86 -12.51 1.66
N LEU A 297 -5.16 -12.42 1.44
CA LEU A 297 -6.07 -11.62 2.26
C LEU A 297 -6.05 -12.06 3.73
N THR A 298 -6.15 -13.36 3.99
CA THR A 298 -6.16 -13.92 5.34
C THR A 298 -4.88 -13.60 6.10
N LEU A 299 -3.72 -13.72 5.44
CA LEU A 299 -2.42 -13.44 6.05
C LEU A 299 -2.16 -11.95 6.27
N GLN A 300 -2.78 -11.08 5.48
CA GLN A 300 -2.53 -9.64 5.48
C GLN A 300 -3.58 -8.83 6.26
N ASP A 301 -4.76 -9.37 6.53
CA ASP A 301 -5.89 -8.59 7.07
C ASP A 301 -5.53 -7.86 8.37
N GLU A 302 -4.96 -8.56 9.35
CA GLU A 302 -4.57 -7.95 10.62
C GLU A 302 -3.42 -6.95 10.46
N LEU A 303 -2.39 -7.29 9.68
CA LEU A 303 -1.23 -6.42 9.43
C LEU A 303 -1.63 -5.10 8.77
N GLN A 304 -2.48 -5.17 7.74
CA GLN A 304 -2.95 -4.00 7.01
C GLN A 304 -3.78 -3.06 7.89
N CYS A 305 -4.51 -3.59 8.87
CA CYS A 305 -5.28 -2.79 9.84
C CYS A 305 -4.41 -2.03 10.86
N LYS A 306 -3.12 -2.34 10.98
CA LYS A 306 -2.23 -1.64 11.91
C LYS A 306 -1.77 -0.27 11.40
N TYR A 307 -1.83 -0.01 10.12
CA TYR A 307 -1.39 1.24 9.53
C TYR A 307 -2.44 2.34 9.67
N THR A 308 -2.04 3.46 10.27
CA THR A 308 -2.89 4.65 10.44
C THR A 308 -2.66 5.70 9.35
N GLY A 309 -1.57 5.58 8.62
CA GLY A 309 -1.15 6.52 7.56
C GLY A 309 -1.34 6.01 6.15
N GLY A 310 -1.94 4.84 5.99
CA GLY A 310 -2.23 4.26 4.69
C GLY A 310 -1.48 2.97 4.41
N THR A 311 -2.16 2.16 3.64
CA THR A 311 -1.66 0.88 3.11
C THR A 311 -2.51 0.49 1.92
N VAL A 312 -2.08 -0.48 1.15
CA VAL A 312 -2.88 -1.16 0.12
C VAL A 312 -2.40 -2.58 -0.04
N LEU A 313 -3.33 -3.51 -0.13
CA LEU A 313 -3.02 -4.86 -0.56
C LEU A 313 -3.26 -4.98 -2.07
N HIS A 314 -2.21 -5.31 -2.81
CA HIS A 314 -2.29 -5.66 -4.22
C HIS A 314 -2.65 -7.14 -4.36
N LEU A 315 -3.83 -7.41 -4.89
CA LEU A 315 -4.29 -8.76 -5.20
C LEU A 315 -3.92 -9.07 -6.64
N TYR A 316 -2.80 -9.76 -6.82
CA TYR A 316 -2.33 -10.19 -8.13
C TYR A 316 -3.16 -11.40 -8.59
N MET A 317 -3.76 -11.27 -9.77
CA MET A 317 -4.57 -12.33 -10.36
C MET A 317 -3.69 -13.09 -11.35
N ASN A 318 -3.58 -14.41 -11.16
CA ASN A 318 -2.81 -15.27 -12.06
C ASN A 318 -3.59 -15.67 -13.31
N GLU A 319 -4.87 -15.38 -13.33
CA GLU A 319 -5.76 -15.67 -14.44
C GLU A 319 -6.52 -14.41 -14.87
N LYS A 320 -6.90 -14.38 -16.14
CA LYS A 320 -7.77 -13.33 -16.66
C LYS A 320 -9.13 -13.39 -15.99
N ILE A 321 -9.59 -12.26 -15.46
CA ILE A 321 -10.94 -12.16 -14.91
C ILE A 321 -11.95 -12.31 -16.05
N SER A 322 -12.75 -13.35 -15.98
CA SER A 322 -13.60 -13.82 -17.10
C SER A 322 -14.77 -12.89 -17.41
N SER A 323 -15.27 -12.16 -16.43
CA SER A 323 -16.43 -11.28 -16.59
C SER A 323 -16.46 -10.15 -15.57
N ILE A 324 -17.21 -9.08 -15.90
CA ILE A 324 -17.51 -7.96 -15.00
C ILE A 324 -18.14 -8.47 -13.69
N ASP A 325 -19.06 -9.42 -13.80
CA ASP A 325 -19.78 -9.98 -12.66
C ASP A 325 -18.87 -10.79 -11.73
N THR A 326 -17.91 -11.54 -12.29
CA THR A 326 -16.89 -12.23 -11.52
C THR A 326 -16.02 -11.24 -10.75
N CYS A 327 -15.56 -10.16 -11.39
CA CYS A 327 -14.78 -9.11 -10.74
C CYS A 327 -15.57 -8.44 -9.61
N ARG A 328 -16.83 -8.07 -9.89
CA ARG A 328 -17.74 -7.48 -8.90
C ARG A 328 -17.93 -8.37 -7.67
N LYS A 329 -18.23 -9.66 -7.88
CA LYS A 329 -18.40 -10.64 -6.80
C LYS A 329 -17.12 -10.80 -5.98
N PHE A 330 -15.98 -10.86 -6.65
CA PHE A 330 -14.68 -10.97 -5.98
C PHE A 330 -14.43 -9.76 -5.06
N VAL A 331 -14.54 -8.53 -5.59
CA VAL A 331 -14.35 -7.31 -4.79
C VAL A 331 -15.37 -7.24 -3.65
N LYS A 332 -16.64 -7.53 -3.93
CA LYS A 332 -17.71 -7.52 -2.91
C LYS A 332 -17.41 -8.50 -1.78
N ASN A 333 -17.06 -9.74 -2.11
CA ASN A 333 -16.73 -10.75 -1.12
C ASN A 333 -15.51 -10.35 -0.28
N THR A 334 -14.48 -9.81 -0.91
CA THR A 334 -13.28 -9.32 -0.21
C THR A 334 -13.65 -8.22 0.78
N ILE A 335 -14.32 -7.17 0.32
CA ILE A 335 -14.68 -6.01 1.16
C ILE A 335 -15.61 -6.40 2.33
N THR A 336 -16.51 -7.37 2.12
CA THR A 336 -17.47 -7.78 3.14
C THR A 336 -16.86 -8.69 4.21
N ASN A 337 -15.89 -9.54 3.83
CA ASN A 337 -15.38 -10.58 4.74
C ASN A 337 -14.04 -10.20 5.41
N PHE A 338 -13.35 -9.18 4.92
CA PHE A 338 -12.06 -8.74 5.45
C PHE A 338 -12.12 -7.28 5.92
N LYS A 339 -11.25 -6.93 6.86
CA LYS A 339 -11.20 -5.61 7.52
C LYS A 339 -10.17 -4.67 6.93
N LEU A 340 -9.23 -5.20 6.15
CA LEU A 340 -8.15 -4.38 5.58
C LEU A 340 -8.72 -3.15 4.86
N PRO A 341 -8.10 -1.98 5.06
CA PRO A 341 -8.71 -0.70 4.68
C PRO A 341 -8.67 -0.42 3.18
N TYR A 342 -7.77 -1.09 2.42
CA TYR A 342 -7.52 -0.73 1.04
C TYR A 342 -7.05 -1.90 0.22
N ILE A 343 -7.72 -2.16 -0.91
CA ILE A 343 -7.31 -3.19 -1.87
C ILE A 343 -7.27 -2.65 -3.29
N THR A 344 -6.47 -3.29 -4.12
CA THR A 344 -6.57 -3.19 -5.58
C THR A 344 -6.47 -4.57 -6.19
N VAL A 345 -7.18 -4.78 -7.29
CA VAL A 345 -7.12 -6.01 -8.08
C VAL A 345 -6.22 -5.74 -9.26
N THR A 346 -5.12 -6.46 -9.35
CA THR A 346 -4.15 -6.33 -10.44
C THR A 346 -4.29 -7.52 -11.37
N PRO A 347 -4.92 -7.35 -12.55
CA PRO A 347 -5.03 -8.43 -13.52
C PRO A 347 -3.67 -8.81 -14.09
N LEU A 348 -3.59 -10.02 -14.66
CA LEU A 348 -2.38 -10.49 -15.32
C LEU A 348 -2.13 -9.71 -16.61
N PHE A 349 -0.89 -9.29 -16.81
CA PHE A 349 -0.40 -8.63 -18.00
C PHE A 349 0.83 -9.32 -18.56
N SER A 350 0.93 -9.36 -19.87
CA SER A 350 2.19 -9.59 -20.56
C SER A 350 2.73 -8.26 -21.11
N VAL A 351 4.03 -8.14 -21.24
CA VAL A 351 4.67 -6.92 -21.75
C VAL A 351 5.42 -7.26 -23.03
N CYS A 352 5.07 -6.61 -24.11
CA CYS A 352 5.81 -6.68 -25.38
C CYS A 352 6.70 -5.43 -25.51
N ASP A 353 7.96 -5.61 -25.85
CA ASP A 353 8.92 -4.50 -26.04
C ASP A 353 8.49 -3.49 -27.11
N ILE A 354 7.70 -3.93 -28.09
CA ILE A 354 7.22 -3.10 -29.20
C ILE A 354 5.82 -2.53 -28.91
N HIS A 355 4.88 -3.36 -28.39
CA HIS A 355 3.46 -3.01 -28.23
C HIS A 355 3.06 -2.71 -26.80
N GLY A 356 3.99 -2.79 -25.83
CA GLY A 356 3.75 -2.50 -24.44
C GLY A 356 2.83 -3.53 -23.78
N TYR A 357 1.94 -3.06 -22.90
CA TYR A 357 1.07 -3.92 -22.09
C TYR A 357 0.01 -4.64 -22.90
N LEU A 358 -0.15 -5.94 -22.64
CA LEU A 358 -1.15 -6.84 -23.21
C LEU A 358 -1.91 -7.50 -22.05
N THR A 359 -3.22 -7.44 -22.05
CA THR A 359 -4.04 -8.04 -21.01
C THR A 359 -4.02 -9.56 -21.12
N GLY A 360 -3.66 -10.25 -20.03
CA GLY A 360 -3.57 -11.70 -19.95
C GLY A 360 -2.17 -12.23 -20.16
N GLU A 361 -2.05 -13.56 -20.10
CA GLU A 361 -0.81 -14.27 -20.34
C GLU A 361 -0.67 -14.57 -21.84
N HIS A 362 0.44 -14.12 -22.39
CA HIS A 362 0.77 -14.34 -23.80
C HIS A 362 2.22 -14.82 -23.90
N GLU A 363 2.43 -15.95 -24.55
CA GLU A 363 3.79 -16.44 -24.85
C GLU A 363 4.43 -15.60 -25.97
N TYR A 364 3.62 -15.15 -26.92
CA TYR A 364 4.00 -14.28 -28.04
C TYR A 364 3.03 -13.09 -28.13
N CYS A 365 3.51 -11.98 -28.63
CA CYS A 365 2.67 -10.79 -28.81
C CYS A 365 1.73 -10.96 -30.01
N PRO A 366 0.41 -11.02 -29.83
CA PRO A 366 -0.53 -11.18 -30.95
C PRO A 366 -0.48 -10.02 -31.94
N LYS A 367 -0.11 -8.81 -31.50
CA LYS A 367 0.06 -7.67 -32.41
C LYS A 367 1.33 -7.82 -33.26
N CYS A 368 2.43 -8.34 -32.69
CA CYS A 368 3.63 -8.66 -33.47
C CYS A 368 3.32 -9.75 -34.51
N ASP A 369 2.57 -10.78 -34.12
CA ASP A 369 2.18 -11.85 -35.04
C ASP A 369 1.34 -11.34 -36.20
N GLU A 370 0.37 -10.45 -35.94
CA GLU A 370 -0.41 -9.80 -36.99
C GLU A 370 0.46 -8.94 -37.94
N GLU A 371 1.44 -8.20 -37.39
CA GLU A 371 2.34 -7.36 -38.17
C GLU A 371 3.31 -8.20 -38.99
N ILE A 372 3.79 -9.34 -38.46
CA ILE A 372 4.59 -10.32 -39.19
C ILE A 372 3.78 -10.92 -40.34
N LEU A 373 2.53 -11.32 -40.07
CA LEU A 373 1.63 -11.86 -41.08
C LEU A 373 1.29 -10.82 -42.17
N LYS A 374 1.18 -9.56 -41.81
CA LYS A 374 1.01 -8.44 -42.76
C LYS A 374 2.30 -8.03 -43.47
N LYS A 375 3.44 -8.65 -43.21
CA LYS A 375 4.77 -8.30 -43.71
C LYS A 375 5.22 -6.85 -43.36
N GLU A 376 4.71 -6.31 -42.28
CA GLU A 376 5.02 -4.97 -41.77
C GLU A 376 6.28 -4.94 -40.87
N ILE A 377 6.75 -6.13 -40.42
CA ILE A 377 7.99 -6.29 -39.66
C ILE A 377 8.91 -7.28 -40.42
N ASN A 378 10.20 -6.95 -40.53
CA ASN A 378 11.22 -7.83 -41.06
C ASN A 378 11.31 -9.11 -40.21
N ASN A 379 11.15 -10.27 -40.83
CA ASN A 379 11.01 -11.63 -40.25
C ASN A 379 12.18 -12.10 -39.35
N ASP A 380 13.18 -11.29 -39.04
CA ASP A 380 14.41 -11.72 -38.33
C ASP A 380 14.37 -11.57 -36.79
N LYS A 381 13.22 -11.16 -36.20
CA LYS A 381 13.11 -11.02 -34.74
C LYS A 381 11.85 -11.72 -34.24
N GLU A 382 11.99 -12.93 -33.72
CA GLU A 382 11.04 -13.49 -32.74
C GLU A 382 11.04 -12.59 -31.51
N THR A 383 9.98 -11.80 -31.34
CA THR A 383 9.81 -10.94 -30.16
C THR A 383 9.13 -11.78 -29.07
N ARG A 384 9.90 -12.34 -28.18
CA ARG A 384 9.36 -12.99 -26.98
C ARG A 384 8.78 -11.93 -26.05
N ILE A 385 7.70 -12.28 -25.40
CA ILE A 385 7.07 -11.49 -24.33
C ILE A 385 7.85 -11.74 -23.04
N ALA A 386 8.20 -10.68 -22.34
CA ALA A 386 8.87 -10.73 -21.03
C ALA A 386 7.85 -10.84 -19.88
#